data_11975dfe54a09ffe0843fb6a780a3eae
#
_entry.id   11975dfe54a09ffe0843fb6a780a3eae
#
_cell.length_a   1.000
_cell.length_b   1.000
_cell.length_c   1.000
_cell.angle_alpha   90.00
_cell.angle_beta   90.00
_cell.angle_gamma   90.00
#
_symmetry.space_group_name_H-M   'P 1'
#
loop_
_entity.id
_entity.type
_entity.pdbx_description
1 polymer ?
#
loop_
_entity_poly.entity_id
_entity_poly.type
_entity_poly.pdbx_seq_one_letter_code
_entity_poly.pdbx_strand_id
1 'polypeptide(L)'
;MDNEFLSRALSVAHAAADAADVIIRTRFRAQDFAVVQKADQTPVTEADREAEAAIKNVLRASFPEHAFYGEEEGREGDGDYLWLIDPIDGTKAFVRGYPMFSTQIALMWRGELVLGVSAAGEYGERAWAVKGGGAFLDGRRISIADTQQLGPLAAISIGNVKTLSRGPGWNVLASLIQRSGRIRGYGDFLHYHLLAQGSIDLVIESDLNILDVAALAVIVREAGGVFSDLAGHELTLETGSVLAGTPALHALALREFTDALGPV
;
A
#
# COMPACT_ATOMS: atom_id res chain seq x y z
N MET A 1 0.69 23.13 -0.79
CA MET A 1 1.98 22.51 -1.18
C MET A 1 2.25 22.88 -2.64
N ASP A 2 3.49 23.21 -2.95
CA ASP A 2 3.87 23.63 -4.31
C ASP A 2 4.01 22.42 -5.25
N ASN A 3 3.50 22.55 -6.47
CA ASN A 3 3.58 21.49 -7.50
C ASN A 3 5.04 21.21 -7.93
N GLU A 4 5.92 22.20 -7.89
CA GLU A 4 7.33 22.03 -8.19
C GLU A 4 8.02 21.14 -7.15
N PHE A 5 7.71 21.36 -5.87
CA PHE A 5 8.17 20.50 -4.78
C PHE A 5 7.70 19.05 -4.97
N LEU A 6 6.40 18.83 -5.23
CA LEU A 6 5.86 17.47 -5.42
C LEU A 6 6.49 16.78 -6.63
N SER A 7 6.71 17.50 -7.72
CA SER A 7 7.38 16.94 -8.92
C SER A 7 8.83 16.53 -8.62
N ARG A 8 9.57 17.35 -7.87
CA ARG A 8 10.93 17.05 -7.42
C ARG A 8 10.90 15.84 -6.47
N ALA A 9 10.00 15.82 -5.50
CA ALA A 9 9.88 14.73 -4.53
C ALA A 9 9.56 13.40 -5.22
N LEU A 10 8.66 13.41 -6.21
CA LEU A 10 8.34 12.24 -7.02
C LEU A 10 9.55 11.72 -7.80
N SER A 11 10.30 12.62 -8.44
CA SER A 11 11.52 12.23 -9.17
C SER A 11 12.55 11.55 -8.26
N VAL A 12 12.72 12.09 -7.04
CA VAL A 12 13.64 11.52 -6.04
C VAL A 12 13.12 10.18 -5.50
N ALA A 13 11.80 10.05 -5.27
CA ALA A 13 11.19 8.79 -4.84
C ALA A 13 11.34 7.69 -5.90
N HIS A 14 11.22 8.02 -7.19
CA HIS A 14 11.53 7.08 -8.27
C HIS A 14 12.99 6.64 -8.26
N ALA A 15 13.92 7.57 -8.10
CA ALA A 15 15.35 7.22 -8.00
C ALA A 15 15.67 6.36 -6.77
N ALA A 16 14.98 6.60 -5.65
CA ALA A 16 15.09 5.79 -4.45
C ALA A 16 14.56 4.36 -4.68
N ALA A 17 13.41 4.23 -5.34
CA ALA A 17 12.84 2.93 -5.71
C ALA A 17 13.76 2.18 -6.70
N ASP A 18 14.38 2.87 -7.66
CA ASP A 18 15.35 2.26 -8.58
C ASP A 18 16.60 1.73 -7.84
N ALA A 19 17.10 2.48 -6.87
CA ALA A 19 18.25 2.05 -6.05
C ALA A 19 17.93 0.79 -5.23
N ALA A 20 16.73 0.71 -4.66
CA ALA A 20 16.25 -0.48 -3.95
C ALA A 20 16.06 -1.67 -4.90
N ASP A 21 15.44 -1.47 -6.07
CA ASP A 21 15.13 -2.53 -7.03
C ASP A 21 16.38 -3.31 -7.47
N VAL A 22 17.51 -2.63 -7.66
CA VAL A 22 18.78 -3.28 -7.99
C VAL A 22 19.21 -4.28 -6.91
N ILE A 23 19.11 -3.90 -5.65
CA ILE A 23 19.47 -4.75 -4.50
C ILE A 23 18.50 -5.91 -4.38
N ILE A 24 17.20 -5.61 -4.34
CA ILE A 24 16.11 -6.56 -4.14
C ILE A 24 16.13 -7.65 -5.21
N ARG A 25 16.19 -7.27 -6.49
CA ARG A 25 16.19 -8.22 -7.60
C ARG A 25 17.46 -9.06 -7.64
N THR A 26 18.61 -8.48 -7.30
CA THR A 26 19.87 -9.23 -7.21
C THR A 26 19.77 -10.32 -6.14
N ARG A 27 19.33 -9.97 -4.93
CA ARG A 27 19.14 -10.91 -3.83
C ARG A 27 18.05 -11.95 -4.14
N PHE A 28 16.92 -11.51 -4.66
CA PHE A 28 15.81 -12.40 -5.02
C PHE A 28 16.22 -13.47 -6.03
N ARG A 29 16.93 -13.09 -7.10
CA ARG A 29 17.37 -14.02 -8.14
C ARG A 29 18.48 -14.95 -7.70
N ALA A 30 19.40 -14.46 -6.86
CA ALA A 30 20.48 -15.28 -6.33
C ALA A 30 20.00 -16.24 -5.24
N GLN A 31 18.90 -15.92 -4.53
CA GLN A 31 18.39 -16.66 -3.36
C GLN A 31 19.47 -16.83 -2.26
N ASP A 32 20.34 -15.81 -2.10
CA ASP A 32 21.52 -15.85 -1.24
C ASP A 32 21.39 -14.93 -0.02
N PHE A 33 20.26 -14.92 0.63
CA PHE A 33 19.97 -14.08 1.78
C PHE A 33 19.67 -14.92 3.03
N ALA A 34 20.17 -14.44 4.18
CA ALA A 34 19.78 -15.00 5.47
C ALA A 34 18.39 -14.47 5.86
N VAL A 35 17.55 -15.37 6.35
CA VAL A 35 16.23 -15.02 6.90
C VAL A 35 16.31 -14.98 8.41
N VAL A 36 15.99 -13.83 9.01
CA VAL A 36 15.85 -13.65 10.45
C VAL A 36 14.38 -13.43 10.77
N GLN A 37 13.88 -14.02 11.84
CA GLN A 37 12.52 -13.74 12.30
C GLN A 37 12.54 -12.55 13.26
N LYS A 38 11.69 -11.56 13.01
CA LYS A 38 11.43 -10.44 13.93
C LYS A 38 10.69 -10.94 15.19
N ALA A 39 10.57 -10.11 16.20
CA ALA A 39 9.89 -10.45 17.46
C ALA A 39 8.41 -10.85 17.26
N ASP A 40 7.76 -10.32 16.25
CA ASP A 40 6.38 -10.63 15.82
C ASP A 40 6.30 -11.86 14.90
N GLN A 41 7.41 -12.59 14.70
CA GLN A 41 7.56 -13.76 13.83
C GLN A 41 7.44 -13.46 12.31
N THR A 42 7.47 -12.21 11.88
CA THR A 42 7.62 -11.87 10.47
C THR A 42 9.07 -12.08 10.01
N PRO A 43 9.31 -12.54 8.78
CA PRO A 43 10.66 -12.66 8.26
C PRO A 43 11.22 -11.29 7.90
N VAL A 44 12.52 -11.12 8.10
CA VAL A 44 13.33 -10.03 7.54
C VAL A 44 14.58 -10.64 6.93
N THR A 45 15.06 -10.04 5.86
CA THR A 45 16.28 -10.46 5.20
C THR A 45 17.32 -9.33 5.19
N GLU A 46 18.55 -9.64 4.82
CA GLU A 46 19.56 -8.61 4.58
C GLU A 46 19.13 -7.67 3.43
N ALA A 47 18.35 -8.18 2.48
CA ALA A 47 17.85 -7.38 1.37
C ALA A 47 16.93 -6.24 1.83
N ASP A 48 16.07 -6.48 2.83
CA ASP A 48 15.18 -5.45 3.39
C ASP A 48 16.00 -4.28 3.95
N ARG A 49 16.99 -4.57 4.77
CA ARG A 49 17.87 -3.54 5.41
C ARG A 49 18.73 -2.80 4.39
N GLU A 50 19.34 -3.53 3.44
CA GLU A 50 20.17 -2.93 2.40
C GLU A 50 19.32 -2.01 1.50
N ALA A 51 18.11 -2.44 1.14
CA ALA A 51 17.17 -1.66 0.33
C ALA A 51 16.66 -0.43 1.09
N GLU A 52 16.28 -0.55 2.38
CA GLU A 52 15.86 0.60 3.19
C GLU A 52 16.98 1.64 3.30
N ALA A 53 18.20 1.20 3.57
CA ALA A 53 19.37 2.09 3.63
C ALA A 53 19.61 2.81 2.29
N ALA A 54 19.48 2.10 1.16
CA ALA A 54 19.62 2.70 -0.17
C ALA A 54 18.53 3.75 -0.45
N ILE A 55 17.27 3.47 -0.13
CA ILE A 55 16.16 4.41 -0.25
C ILE A 55 16.43 5.65 0.59
N LYS A 56 16.72 5.49 1.88
CA LYS A 56 16.99 6.60 2.81
C LYS A 56 18.16 7.46 2.34
N ASN A 57 19.23 6.85 1.82
CA ASN A 57 20.38 7.60 1.32
C ASN A 57 20.01 8.52 0.16
N VAL A 58 19.22 8.05 -0.81
CA VAL A 58 18.78 8.85 -1.95
C VAL A 58 17.85 9.98 -1.50
N LEU A 59 16.88 9.67 -0.64
CA LEU A 59 15.93 10.65 -0.12
C LEU A 59 16.64 11.72 0.72
N ARG A 60 17.53 11.32 1.64
CA ARG A 60 18.27 12.21 2.53
C ARG A 60 19.21 13.14 1.80
N ALA A 61 19.84 12.68 0.72
CA ALA A 61 20.70 13.53 -0.11
C ALA A 61 19.94 14.73 -0.72
N SER A 62 18.64 14.56 -1.00
CA SER A 62 17.79 15.60 -1.59
C SER A 62 16.95 16.36 -0.55
N PHE A 63 16.64 15.73 0.57
CA PHE A 63 15.76 16.23 1.64
C PHE A 63 16.34 15.96 3.03
N PRO A 64 17.49 16.57 3.39
CA PRO A 64 18.20 16.25 4.65
C PRO A 64 17.42 16.63 5.91
N GLU A 65 16.47 17.56 5.82
CA GLU A 65 15.66 18.03 6.96
C GLU A 65 14.34 17.26 7.13
N HIS A 66 14.04 16.29 6.24
CA HIS A 66 12.83 15.50 6.37
C HIS A 66 13.01 14.38 7.39
N ALA A 67 11.92 13.99 8.03
CA ALA A 67 11.85 12.79 8.87
C ALA A 67 11.65 11.53 8.01
N PHE A 68 12.02 10.39 8.59
CA PHE A 68 11.89 9.07 7.95
C PHE A 68 11.23 8.10 8.91
N TYR A 69 10.40 7.21 8.39
CA TYR A 69 9.86 6.08 9.12
C TYR A 69 9.95 4.85 8.22
N GLY A 70 10.94 4.01 8.51
CA GLY A 70 11.20 2.76 7.80
C GLY A 70 10.78 1.54 8.63
N GLU A 71 10.52 0.45 7.95
CA GLU A 71 10.09 -0.79 8.58
C GLU A 71 11.21 -1.42 9.42
N GLU A 72 12.47 -1.29 8.97
CA GLU A 72 13.60 -1.95 9.59
C GLU A 72 14.30 -1.10 10.66
N GLU A 73 14.46 0.19 10.40
CA GLU A 73 15.18 1.11 11.29
C GLU A 73 14.25 1.97 12.15
N GLY A 74 12.93 1.91 11.87
CA GLY A 74 11.94 2.68 12.61
C GLY A 74 11.96 4.18 12.26
N ARG A 75 11.51 5.02 13.21
CA ARG A 75 11.36 6.45 13.00
C ARG A 75 12.63 7.22 13.34
N GLU A 76 13.03 8.12 12.43
CA GLU A 76 14.15 9.04 12.56
C GLU A 76 13.72 10.47 12.26
N GLY A 77 14.11 11.40 13.14
CA GLY A 77 13.81 12.81 13.01
C GLY A 77 12.35 13.17 13.30
N ASP A 78 12.09 14.46 13.28
CA ASP A 78 10.78 15.07 13.44
C ASP A 78 10.64 16.22 12.44
N GLY A 79 9.43 16.48 11.97
CA GLY A 79 9.17 17.58 11.04
C GLY A 79 7.83 17.46 10.35
N ASP A 80 7.54 18.48 9.54
CA ASP A 80 6.30 18.54 8.76
C ASP A 80 6.26 17.47 7.64
N TYR A 81 7.42 17.03 7.15
CA TYR A 81 7.56 16.06 6.10
C TYR A 81 8.12 14.75 6.65
N LEU A 82 7.39 13.67 6.44
CA LEU A 82 7.75 12.31 6.87
C LEU A 82 7.70 11.35 5.68
N TRP A 83 8.83 10.75 5.35
CA TRP A 83 8.90 9.65 4.40
C TRP A 83 8.54 8.34 5.10
N LEU A 84 7.56 7.62 4.56
CA LEU A 84 7.14 6.30 4.99
C LEU A 84 7.69 5.27 3.99
N ILE A 85 8.43 4.26 4.49
CA ILE A 85 9.22 3.36 3.65
C ILE A 85 9.01 1.93 4.11
N ASP A 86 8.50 1.10 3.20
CA ASP A 86 8.63 -0.35 3.28
C ASP A 86 9.50 -0.81 2.10
N PRO A 87 10.71 -1.32 2.37
CA PRO A 87 11.61 -1.74 1.31
C PRO A 87 11.11 -2.96 0.55
N ILE A 88 10.49 -3.93 1.23
CA ILE A 88 9.98 -5.17 0.63
C ILE A 88 8.62 -5.53 1.28
N ASP A 89 7.56 -4.77 0.96
CA ASP A 89 6.20 -5.21 1.24
C ASP A 89 5.97 -6.57 0.56
N GLY A 90 5.54 -7.56 1.34
CA GLY A 90 5.47 -8.95 0.88
C GLY A 90 6.73 -9.77 1.11
N THR A 91 7.52 -9.52 2.17
CA THR A 91 8.73 -10.29 2.52
C THR A 91 8.50 -11.81 2.56
N LYS A 92 7.30 -12.24 2.95
CA LYS A 92 6.93 -13.68 2.92
C LYS A 92 6.93 -14.26 1.51
N ALA A 93 6.50 -13.49 0.52
CA ALA A 93 6.53 -13.86 -0.90
C ALA A 93 7.97 -13.88 -1.41
N PHE A 94 8.75 -12.84 -1.07
CA PHE A 94 10.17 -12.74 -1.38
C PHE A 94 10.94 -13.97 -0.90
N VAL A 95 10.81 -14.33 0.38
CA VAL A 95 11.49 -15.50 0.98
C VAL A 95 11.07 -16.83 0.33
N ARG A 96 9.82 -16.92 -0.13
CA ARG A 96 9.29 -18.12 -0.81
C ARG A 96 9.59 -18.18 -2.30
N GLY A 97 10.27 -17.18 -2.86
CA GLY A 97 10.73 -17.16 -4.25
C GLY A 97 9.64 -16.91 -5.29
N TYR A 98 8.56 -16.20 -4.96
CA TYR A 98 7.58 -15.75 -5.96
C TYR A 98 7.41 -14.22 -5.95
N PRO A 99 7.17 -13.57 -7.09
CA PRO A 99 7.39 -12.14 -7.29
C PRO A 99 6.21 -11.26 -6.81
N MET A 100 5.56 -11.63 -5.70
CA MET A 100 4.46 -10.87 -5.09
C MET A 100 5.00 -10.04 -3.93
N PHE A 101 5.86 -9.07 -4.26
CA PHE A 101 6.44 -8.12 -3.33
C PHE A 101 6.73 -6.80 -4.06
N SER A 102 6.83 -5.73 -3.28
CA SER A 102 7.04 -4.39 -3.83
C SER A 102 7.76 -3.48 -2.83
N THR A 103 8.38 -2.41 -3.33
CA THR A 103 8.88 -1.31 -2.51
C THR A 103 7.81 -0.24 -2.41
N GLN A 104 7.45 0.16 -1.18
CA GLN A 104 6.50 1.22 -0.91
C GLN A 104 7.21 2.46 -0.39
N ILE A 105 7.04 3.61 -1.07
CA ILE A 105 7.60 4.89 -0.64
C ILE A 105 6.48 5.92 -0.66
N ALA A 106 6.15 6.49 0.49
CA ALA A 106 5.18 7.57 0.58
C ALA A 106 5.75 8.81 1.26
N LEU A 107 5.23 9.98 0.93
CA LEU A 107 5.49 11.22 1.64
C LEU A 107 4.22 11.68 2.34
N MET A 108 4.33 11.91 3.63
CA MET A 108 3.31 12.52 4.47
C MET A 108 3.74 13.97 4.78
N TRP A 109 2.83 14.92 4.63
CA TRP A 109 3.00 16.33 5.02
C TRP A 109 1.97 16.71 6.06
N ARG A 110 2.43 17.01 7.28
CA ARG A 110 1.55 17.42 8.41
C ARG A 110 0.42 16.41 8.67
N GLY A 111 0.71 15.13 8.59
CA GLY A 111 -0.27 14.06 8.77
C GLY A 111 -1.08 13.68 7.52
N GLU A 112 -0.92 14.39 6.40
CA GLU A 112 -1.61 14.07 5.15
C GLU A 112 -0.68 13.35 4.17
N LEU A 113 -1.11 12.23 3.60
CA LEU A 113 -0.40 11.52 2.55
C LEU A 113 -0.52 12.28 1.22
N VAL A 114 0.62 12.65 0.61
CA VAL A 114 0.66 13.56 -0.54
C VAL A 114 1.39 13.02 -1.76
N LEU A 115 2.16 11.94 -1.58
CA LEU A 115 2.87 11.26 -2.66
C LEU A 115 2.98 9.77 -2.33
N GLY A 116 2.85 8.92 -3.34
CA GLY A 116 3.08 7.48 -3.23
C GLY A 116 3.75 6.92 -4.48
N VAL A 117 4.73 6.05 -4.27
CA VAL A 117 5.37 5.21 -5.28
C VAL A 117 5.33 3.77 -4.79
N SER A 118 4.73 2.88 -5.57
CA SER A 118 4.70 1.44 -5.34
C SER A 118 5.42 0.76 -6.51
N ALA A 119 6.57 0.14 -6.24
CA ALA A 119 7.44 -0.41 -7.27
C ALA A 119 7.59 -1.92 -7.08
N ALA A 120 6.94 -2.71 -7.92
CA ALA A 120 7.02 -4.16 -7.98
C ALA A 120 7.93 -4.61 -9.13
N GLY A 121 9.23 -4.34 -9.03
CA GLY A 121 10.19 -4.48 -10.13
C GLY A 121 10.27 -5.91 -10.69
N GLU A 122 10.25 -6.95 -9.84
CA GLU A 122 10.30 -8.33 -10.32
C GLU A 122 8.96 -8.78 -10.92
N TYR A 123 7.84 -8.23 -10.46
CA TYR A 123 6.52 -8.43 -11.08
C TYR A 123 6.38 -7.65 -12.40
N GLY A 124 7.12 -6.53 -12.54
CA GLY A 124 7.18 -5.72 -13.75
C GLY A 124 6.18 -4.56 -13.78
N GLU A 125 5.74 -4.06 -12.62
CA GLU A 125 4.82 -2.93 -12.51
C GLU A 125 5.35 -1.84 -11.58
N ARG A 126 5.06 -0.58 -11.90
CA ARG A 126 5.25 0.57 -11.01
C ARG A 126 4.07 1.51 -11.08
N ALA A 127 3.42 1.72 -9.94
CA ALA A 127 2.36 2.70 -9.79
C ALA A 127 2.86 3.91 -8.98
N TRP A 128 2.32 5.11 -9.29
CA TRP A 128 2.62 6.31 -8.52
C TRP A 128 1.52 7.36 -8.62
N ALA A 129 1.48 8.22 -7.63
CA ALA A 129 0.62 9.40 -7.64
C ALA A 129 1.22 10.52 -6.79
N VAL A 130 0.81 11.74 -7.09
CA VAL A 130 0.97 12.91 -6.21
C VAL A 130 -0.39 13.58 -6.06
N LYS A 131 -0.64 14.18 -4.92
CA LYS A 131 -1.89 14.88 -4.61
C LYS A 131 -2.23 15.91 -5.68
N GLY A 132 -3.42 15.75 -6.31
CA GLY A 132 -3.92 16.58 -7.41
C GLY A 132 -3.28 16.29 -8.77
N GLY A 133 -2.39 15.31 -8.88
CA GLY A 133 -1.71 14.95 -10.13
C GLY A 133 -2.37 13.81 -10.89
N GLY A 134 -3.22 13.03 -10.23
CA GLY A 134 -3.76 11.77 -10.72
C GLY A 134 -2.80 10.60 -10.53
N ALA A 135 -3.30 9.39 -10.79
CA ALA A 135 -2.56 8.14 -10.64
C ALA A 135 -2.04 7.61 -11.98
N PHE A 136 -0.90 6.93 -11.91
CA PHE A 136 -0.23 6.35 -13.07
C PHE A 136 0.24 4.93 -12.78
N LEU A 137 0.18 4.06 -13.79
CA LEU A 137 0.78 2.73 -13.80
C LEU A 137 1.63 2.59 -15.07
N ASP A 138 2.92 2.36 -14.91
CA ASP A 138 3.91 2.26 -15.99
C ASP A 138 3.83 3.42 -17.00
N GLY A 139 3.69 4.66 -16.50
CA GLY A 139 3.60 5.88 -17.30
C GLY A 139 2.22 6.16 -17.91
N ARG A 140 1.26 5.25 -17.76
CA ARG A 140 -0.11 5.45 -18.25
C ARG A 140 -0.99 5.97 -17.11
N ARG A 141 -1.76 7.01 -17.38
CA ARG A 141 -2.76 7.48 -16.41
C ARG A 141 -3.83 6.41 -16.22
N ILE A 142 -4.18 6.16 -14.97
CA ILE A 142 -5.19 5.16 -14.58
C ILE A 142 -6.32 5.81 -13.80
N SER A 143 -7.47 5.12 -13.75
CA SER A 143 -8.62 5.49 -12.93
C SER A 143 -9.37 4.23 -12.50
N ILE A 144 -10.06 4.31 -11.37
CA ILE A 144 -10.94 3.25 -10.89
C ILE A 144 -12.10 3.00 -11.84
N ALA A 145 -12.77 1.85 -11.66
CA ALA A 145 -14.05 1.56 -12.35
C ALA A 145 -15.18 2.45 -11.82
N ASP A 146 -16.24 2.59 -12.63
CA ASP A 146 -17.49 3.29 -12.23
C ASP A 146 -18.57 2.29 -11.75
N THR A 147 -18.17 1.36 -10.87
CA THR A 147 -19.09 0.34 -10.33
C THR A 147 -19.88 0.92 -9.16
N GLN A 148 -21.22 0.97 -9.33
CA GLN A 148 -22.14 1.64 -8.41
C GLN A 148 -22.80 0.69 -7.40
N GLN A 149 -22.79 -0.63 -7.64
CA GLN A 149 -23.46 -1.62 -6.79
C GLN A 149 -22.78 -2.98 -6.86
N LEU A 150 -22.93 -3.75 -5.79
CA LEU A 150 -22.56 -5.17 -5.80
C LEU A 150 -23.47 -5.93 -6.77
N GLY A 151 -22.91 -6.89 -7.47
CA GLY A 151 -23.63 -7.69 -8.45
C GLY A 151 -22.71 -8.63 -9.22
N PRO A 152 -23.20 -9.30 -10.27
CA PRO A 152 -22.46 -10.32 -11.00
C PRO A 152 -21.15 -9.85 -11.64
N LEU A 153 -20.97 -8.56 -11.85
CA LEU A 153 -19.75 -7.98 -12.43
C LEU A 153 -18.81 -7.43 -11.38
N ALA A 154 -19.28 -7.20 -10.13
CA ALA A 154 -18.44 -6.64 -9.08
C ALA A 154 -17.36 -7.65 -8.61
N ALA A 155 -16.14 -7.18 -8.51
CA ALA A 155 -14.98 -7.97 -8.10
C ALA A 155 -14.42 -7.45 -6.77
N ILE A 156 -14.33 -8.34 -5.77
CA ILE A 156 -13.73 -8.07 -4.46
C ILE A 156 -12.38 -8.76 -4.37
N SER A 157 -11.39 -8.08 -3.81
CA SER A 157 -10.14 -8.69 -3.38
C SER A 157 -9.98 -8.59 -1.86
N ILE A 158 -9.41 -9.63 -1.27
CA ILE A 158 -9.01 -9.65 0.13
C ILE A 158 -7.50 -9.85 0.23
N GLY A 159 -6.91 -9.20 1.23
CA GLY A 159 -5.54 -9.52 1.65
C GLY A 159 -5.57 -10.34 2.93
N ASN A 160 -4.84 -9.89 3.95
CA ASN A 160 -4.87 -10.51 5.27
C ASN A 160 -6.22 -10.24 5.95
N VAL A 161 -6.84 -11.26 6.49
CA VAL A 161 -8.17 -11.16 7.15
C VAL A 161 -8.23 -11.97 8.44
N LYS A 162 -7.07 -12.26 9.03
CA LYS A 162 -6.96 -13.13 10.22
C LYS A 162 -7.68 -12.53 11.43
N THR A 163 -7.50 -11.25 11.71
CA THR A 163 -8.19 -10.56 12.80
C THR A 163 -9.68 -10.39 12.48
N LEU A 164 -9.99 -9.97 11.27
CA LEU A 164 -11.37 -9.83 10.80
C LEU A 164 -12.17 -11.12 10.94
N SER A 165 -11.54 -12.29 10.69
CA SER A 165 -12.17 -13.60 10.76
C SER A 165 -12.58 -14.02 12.18
N ARG A 166 -12.13 -13.34 13.22
CA ARG A 166 -12.42 -13.65 14.63
C ARG A 166 -13.59 -12.87 15.20
N GLY A 167 -14.11 -11.91 14.46
CA GLY A 167 -15.14 -10.98 14.92
C GLY A 167 -16.36 -10.90 14.01
N PRO A 168 -17.31 -10.02 14.33
CA PRO A 168 -18.55 -9.86 13.56
C PRO A 168 -18.29 -9.36 12.12
N GLY A 169 -17.17 -8.71 11.85
CA GLY A 169 -16.75 -8.28 10.50
C GLY A 169 -16.62 -9.45 9.52
N TRP A 170 -16.39 -10.69 10.00
CA TRP A 170 -16.40 -11.87 9.15
C TRP A 170 -17.76 -12.11 8.48
N ASN A 171 -18.87 -11.91 9.21
CA ASN A 171 -20.20 -12.04 8.64
C ASN A 171 -20.49 -10.98 7.59
N VAL A 172 -19.99 -9.77 7.79
CA VAL A 172 -20.08 -8.68 6.79
C VAL A 172 -19.33 -9.08 5.53
N LEU A 173 -18.07 -9.51 5.67
CA LEU A 173 -17.28 -9.96 4.52
C LEU A 173 -17.98 -11.11 3.78
N ALA A 174 -18.50 -12.12 4.50
CA ALA A 174 -19.24 -13.24 3.90
C ALA A 174 -20.47 -12.75 3.11
N SER A 175 -21.23 -11.79 3.65
CA SER A 175 -22.38 -11.17 2.97
C SER A 175 -21.97 -10.43 1.69
N LEU A 176 -20.89 -9.64 1.75
CA LEU A 176 -20.37 -8.94 0.59
C LEU A 176 -19.93 -9.90 -0.52
N ILE A 177 -19.23 -10.99 -0.14
CA ILE A 177 -18.79 -12.04 -1.07
C ILE A 177 -19.99 -12.70 -1.76
N GLN A 178 -21.04 -13.06 -1.03
CA GLN A 178 -22.22 -13.73 -1.59
C GLN A 178 -22.96 -12.86 -2.64
N ARG A 179 -22.87 -11.54 -2.52
CA ARG A 179 -23.51 -10.58 -3.43
C ARG A 179 -22.61 -10.10 -4.57
N SER A 180 -21.31 -10.43 -4.52
CA SER A 180 -20.37 -10.09 -5.57
C SER A 180 -20.29 -11.18 -6.63
N GLY A 181 -19.91 -10.82 -7.84
CA GLY A 181 -19.70 -11.79 -8.92
C GLY A 181 -18.38 -12.51 -8.85
N ARG A 182 -17.39 -11.92 -8.18
CA ARG A 182 -16.04 -12.49 -8.11
C ARG A 182 -15.33 -12.11 -6.82
N ILE A 183 -14.64 -13.08 -6.20
CA ILE A 183 -13.68 -12.84 -5.15
C ILE A 183 -12.31 -13.43 -5.49
N ARG A 184 -11.26 -12.73 -5.14
CA ARG A 184 -9.87 -13.20 -5.20
C ARG A 184 -9.08 -12.67 -4.01
N GLY A 185 -8.06 -13.41 -3.59
CA GLY A 185 -7.04 -12.96 -2.66
C GLY A 185 -5.78 -12.61 -3.44
N TYR A 186 -5.73 -11.43 -4.04
CA TYR A 186 -4.51 -10.98 -4.71
C TYR A 186 -3.48 -10.54 -3.67
N GLY A 187 -3.89 -9.74 -2.68
CA GLY A 187 -3.05 -9.31 -1.58
C GLY A 187 -1.96 -8.31 -1.94
N ASP A 188 -1.22 -7.88 -0.93
CA ASP A 188 -0.06 -7.00 -1.00
C ASP A 188 -0.33 -5.79 -1.96
N PHE A 189 0.65 -5.31 -2.69
CA PHE A 189 0.49 -4.20 -3.64
C PHE A 189 -0.53 -4.47 -4.77
N LEU A 190 -0.66 -5.74 -5.21
CA LEU A 190 -1.33 -6.06 -6.49
C LEU A 190 -2.80 -5.69 -6.49
N HIS A 191 -3.54 -5.96 -5.40
CA HIS A 191 -4.96 -5.64 -5.41
C HIS A 191 -5.23 -4.13 -5.42
N TYR A 192 -4.32 -3.31 -4.88
CA TYR A 192 -4.45 -1.85 -4.97
C TYR A 192 -4.11 -1.31 -6.37
N HIS A 193 -3.11 -1.90 -7.05
CA HIS A 193 -2.85 -1.59 -8.46
C HIS A 193 -4.05 -1.96 -9.34
N LEU A 194 -4.63 -3.16 -9.13
CA LEU A 194 -5.83 -3.60 -9.84
C LEU A 194 -7.04 -2.71 -9.54
N LEU A 195 -7.22 -2.24 -8.30
CA LEU A 195 -8.26 -1.30 -7.94
C LEU A 195 -8.06 0.05 -8.63
N ALA A 196 -6.87 0.62 -8.52
CA ALA A 196 -6.55 1.93 -9.08
C ALA A 196 -6.69 1.98 -10.61
N GLN A 197 -6.49 0.85 -11.31
CA GLN A 197 -6.68 0.78 -12.77
C GLN A 197 -8.09 0.29 -13.19
N GLY A 198 -9.01 0.10 -12.24
CA GLY A 198 -10.40 -0.28 -12.52
C GLY A 198 -10.63 -1.75 -12.86
N SER A 199 -9.70 -2.65 -12.50
CA SER A 199 -9.82 -4.10 -12.76
C SER A 199 -10.56 -4.87 -11.66
N ILE A 200 -10.65 -4.28 -10.46
CA ILE A 200 -11.46 -4.74 -9.32
C ILE A 200 -12.14 -3.54 -8.67
N ASP A 201 -13.09 -3.77 -7.77
CA ASP A 201 -14.01 -2.73 -7.31
C ASP A 201 -13.92 -2.47 -5.80
N LEU A 202 -13.48 -3.45 -5.01
CA LEU A 202 -13.40 -3.34 -3.55
C LEU A 202 -12.25 -4.18 -3.01
N VAL A 203 -11.51 -3.61 -2.06
CA VAL A 203 -10.43 -4.28 -1.30
C VAL A 203 -10.77 -4.22 0.18
N ILE A 204 -10.64 -5.36 0.87
CA ILE A 204 -10.86 -5.50 2.30
C ILE A 204 -9.67 -6.23 2.89
N GLU A 205 -9.02 -5.62 3.88
CA GLU A 205 -7.82 -6.18 4.50
C GLU A 205 -7.70 -5.79 5.97
N SER A 206 -7.11 -6.66 6.77
CA SER A 206 -6.70 -6.42 8.16
C SER A 206 -5.28 -6.93 8.39
N ASP A 207 -4.74 -6.74 9.58
CA ASP A 207 -3.41 -7.26 9.96
C ASP A 207 -2.26 -6.72 9.07
N LEU A 208 -2.28 -5.43 8.81
CA LEU A 208 -1.28 -4.66 8.08
C LEU A 208 -0.81 -3.46 8.90
N ASN A 209 0.16 -2.73 8.40
CA ASN A 209 0.62 -1.46 8.98
C ASN A 209 0.61 -0.34 7.93
N ILE A 210 0.82 0.90 8.38
CA ILE A 210 0.76 2.08 7.50
C ILE A 210 1.82 2.05 6.39
N LEU A 211 2.99 1.43 6.63
CA LEU A 211 4.08 1.39 5.65
C LEU A 211 3.70 0.54 4.45
N ASP A 212 2.91 -0.53 4.66
CA ASP A 212 2.41 -1.41 3.61
C ASP A 212 1.49 -0.66 2.64
N VAL A 213 0.72 0.34 3.14
CA VAL A 213 -0.42 0.90 2.39
C VAL A 213 -0.37 2.41 2.14
N ALA A 214 0.54 3.15 2.76
CA ALA A 214 0.60 4.62 2.62
C ALA A 214 0.74 5.07 1.16
N ALA A 215 1.65 4.47 0.41
CA ALA A 215 1.84 4.79 -1.01
C ALA A 215 0.61 4.40 -1.84
N LEU A 216 0.05 3.23 -1.56
CA LEU A 216 -1.11 2.68 -2.26
C LEU A 216 -2.38 3.51 -2.02
N ALA A 217 -2.53 4.08 -0.81
CA ALA A 217 -3.64 4.98 -0.50
C ALA A 217 -3.63 6.24 -1.35
N VAL A 218 -2.46 6.86 -1.56
CA VAL A 218 -2.34 8.02 -2.47
C VAL A 218 -2.71 7.61 -3.89
N ILE A 219 -2.21 6.48 -4.36
CA ILE A 219 -2.46 5.99 -5.72
C ILE A 219 -3.95 5.72 -5.96
N VAL A 220 -4.61 5.02 -5.05
CA VAL A 220 -6.05 4.72 -5.15
C VAL A 220 -6.89 5.99 -5.08
N ARG A 221 -6.59 6.92 -4.17
CA ARG A 221 -7.30 8.20 -4.04
C ARG A 221 -7.16 9.07 -5.29
N GLU A 222 -5.97 9.17 -5.82
CA GLU A 222 -5.69 9.93 -7.06
C GLU A 222 -6.24 9.27 -8.33
N ALA A 223 -6.53 7.96 -8.28
CA ALA A 223 -7.28 7.25 -9.31
C ALA A 223 -8.81 7.48 -9.20
N GLY A 224 -9.29 8.16 -8.15
CA GLY A 224 -10.71 8.45 -7.89
C GLY A 224 -11.39 7.48 -6.92
N GLY A 225 -10.63 6.59 -6.28
CA GLY A 225 -11.12 5.68 -5.25
C GLY A 225 -11.24 6.31 -3.87
N VAL A 226 -11.90 5.60 -2.97
CA VAL A 226 -11.94 5.92 -1.54
C VAL A 226 -11.07 4.91 -0.79
N PHE A 227 -10.34 5.39 0.21
CA PHE A 227 -9.43 4.58 1.00
C PHE A 227 -9.52 5.01 2.47
N SER A 228 -9.93 4.12 3.36
CA SER A 228 -10.03 4.33 4.81
C SER A 228 -9.63 3.06 5.58
N ASP A 229 -9.65 3.12 6.92
CA ASP A 229 -9.71 1.90 7.71
C ASP A 229 -11.12 1.26 7.64
N LEU A 230 -11.31 0.11 8.29
CA LEU A 230 -12.61 -0.59 8.34
C LEU A 230 -13.68 0.14 9.18
N ALA A 231 -13.29 1.14 9.98
CA ALA A 231 -14.20 2.01 10.72
C ALA A 231 -14.53 3.32 9.97
N GLY A 232 -13.88 3.56 8.83
CA GLY A 232 -14.07 4.75 8.00
C GLY A 232 -13.17 5.93 8.36
N HIS A 233 -12.19 5.74 9.22
CA HIS A 233 -11.26 6.79 9.57
C HIS A 233 -10.19 7.00 8.50
N GLU A 234 -9.67 8.22 8.41
CA GLU A 234 -8.47 8.52 7.65
C GLU A 234 -7.27 7.74 8.20
N LEU A 235 -6.31 7.46 7.31
CA LEU A 235 -5.12 6.70 7.69
C LEU A 235 -4.22 7.50 8.62
N THR A 236 -3.74 6.85 9.66
CA THR A 236 -2.74 7.34 10.61
C THR A 236 -1.56 6.39 10.68
N LEU A 237 -0.55 6.71 11.48
CA LEU A 237 0.59 5.82 11.70
C LEU A 237 0.21 4.51 12.42
N GLU A 238 -0.97 4.47 13.06
CA GLU A 238 -1.52 3.32 13.79
C GLU A 238 -2.50 2.49 12.96
N THR A 239 -2.70 2.82 11.67
CA THR A 239 -3.62 2.10 10.79
C THR A 239 -3.25 0.62 10.70
N GLY A 240 -4.22 -0.26 10.93
CA GLY A 240 -4.05 -1.71 10.94
C GLY A 240 -5.07 -2.47 10.09
N SER A 241 -5.94 -1.74 9.37
CA SER A 241 -6.93 -2.33 8.46
C SER A 241 -7.25 -1.40 7.29
N VAL A 242 -7.82 -1.94 6.22
CA VAL A 242 -8.16 -1.18 5.01
C VAL A 242 -9.52 -1.59 4.47
N LEU A 243 -10.27 -0.56 4.10
CA LEU A 243 -11.39 -0.62 3.18
C LEU A 243 -11.11 0.36 2.04
N ALA A 244 -10.93 -0.16 0.83
CA ALA A 244 -10.68 0.66 -0.34
C ALA A 244 -11.55 0.22 -1.51
N GLY A 245 -12.07 1.17 -2.31
CA GLY A 245 -12.96 0.79 -3.42
C GLY A 245 -13.48 1.97 -4.22
N THR A 246 -14.37 1.64 -5.15
CA THR A 246 -15.17 2.68 -5.80
C THR A 246 -15.99 3.42 -4.75
N PRO A 247 -16.29 4.73 -4.92
CA PRO A 247 -17.02 5.51 -3.90
C PRO A 247 -18.33 4.85 -3.45
N ALA A 248 -19.06 4.26 -4.37
CA ALA A 248 -20.34 3.62 -4.06
C ALA A 248 -20.16 2.32 -3.25
N LEU A 249 -19.22 1.45 -3.65
CA LEU A 249 -18.99 0.19 -2.95
C LEU A 249 -18.29 0.36 -1.61
N HIS A 250 -17.37 1.33 -1.52
CA HIS A 250 -16.78 1.72 -0.24
C HIS A 250 -17.86 2.18 0.74
N ALA A 251 -18.73 3.12 0.34
CA ALA A 251 -19.81 3.63 1.19
C ALA A 251 -20.81 2.53 1.61
N LEU A 252 -21.08 1.56 0.73
CA LEU A 252 -21.93 0.41 1.04
C LEU A 252 -21.25 -0.49 2.09
N ALA A 253 -20.03 -0.91 1.84
CA ALA A 253 -19.30 -1.80 2.73
C ALA A 253 -19.03 -1.16 4.09
N LEU A 254 -18.65 0.13 4.12
CA LEU A 254 -18.41 0.86 5.35
C LEU A 254 -19.64 0.87 6.27
N ARG A 255 -20.82 1.13 5.73
CA ARG A 255 -22.07 1.08 6.54
C ARG A 255 -22.26 -0.29 7.17
N GLU A 256 -22.09 -1.37 6.41
CA GLU A 256 -22.27 -2.73 6.92
C GLU A 256 -21.21 -3.09 7.99
N PHE A 257 -19.96 -2.65 7.83
CA PHE A 257 -18.92 -2.83 8.85
C PHE A 257 -19.23 -2.01 10.10
N THR A 258 -19.61 -0.74 9.96
CA THR A 258 -19.96 0.12 11.10
C THR A 258 -21.15 -0.43 11.89
N ASP A 259 -22.21 -0.89 11.21
CA ASP A 259 -23.37 -1.49 11.84
C ASP A 259 -23.03 -2.77 12.60
N ALA A 260 -22.09 -3.57 12.10
CA ALA A 260 -21.70 -4.83 12.71
C ALA A 260 -20.66 -4.69 13.83
N LEU A 261 -19.74 -3.74 13.72
CA LEU A 261 -18.66 -3.53 14.69
C LEU A 261 -19.10 -2.66 15.87
N GLY A 262 -20.18 -1.87 15.69
CA GLY A 262 -20.63 -0.86 16.66
C GLY A 262 -19.81 0.42 16.61
N PRO A 263 -20.23 1.46 17.34
CA PRO A 263 -19.43 2.69 17.45
C PRO A 263 -18.12 2.39 18.18
N VAL A 264 -17.01 2.85 17.58
CA VAL A 264 -15.66 2.80 18.16
C VAL A 264 -15.48 3.94 19.15
#